data_bd8eb33dab38c38a90f6144d86db7b6a
#
_entry.id   bd8eb33dab38c38a90f6144d86db7b6a
#
_cell.length_a   1.000
_cell.length_b   1.000
_cell.length_c   1.000
_cell.angle_alpha   90.00
_cell.angle_beta   90.00
_cell.angle_gamma   90.00
#
_symmetry.space_group_name_H-M   'P 1'
#
loop_
_entity.id
_entity.type
_entity.pdbx_description
1 polymer ?
#
loop_
_entity_poly.entity_id
_entity_poly.type
_entity_poly.pdbx_seq_one_letter_code
_entity_poly.pdbx_strand_id
1 'polypeptide(L)'
;MKRLPYADAEKKCAVSFLGHGDWWHLYTPGNLTELLFRDDDDYRYVMNLMARCLAEVPGLAVVAFEVMSNHLHIVICGSEVGTRLFFELFRKRLGRYMATRYESALSARFQMSLKPVPDLKALRNTIVYVNRNGYVVTPECTPFSYPWGTGPYYFCRFLPDARLSDLKDRAARRMFKGRNPHLPGDYLVINGHIAQPSYCDIRLGMAMFRDAHHYFGMVSKDVEAYEEIAKDLDDGEFLTDTELFTQLWKYVKSAYGVSSLKELSQAQKIDLAKRLRYDYRSSNGQIRRVLGLSQYEVDSLFPLGAHAPQ
;
A
#
# COMPACT_ATOMS: atom_id res chain seq x y z
N MET A 1 -12.00 -17.97 23.35
CA MET A 1 -10.89 -17.32 24.10
C MET A 1 -11.46 -16.13 24.86
N LYS A 2 -11.22 -16.02 26.17
CA LYS A 2 -11.60 -14.81 26.94
C LYS A 2 -10.74 -13.62 26.45
N ARG A 3 -11.37 -12.48 26.18
CA ARG A 3 -10.64 -11.24 25.87
C ARG A 3 -9.80 -10.83 27.09
N LEU A 4 -8.54 -10.45 26.85
CA LEU A 4 -7.70 -9.86 27.87
C LEU A 4 -8.26 -8.49 28.29
N PRO A 5 -8.09 -8.08 29.57
CA PRO A 5 -8.34 -6.70 29.99
C PRO A 5 -7.58 -5.72 29.09
N TYR A 6 -8.14 -4.54 28.85
CA TYR A 6 -7.56 -3.52 27.96
C TYR A 6 -6.10 -3.20 28.30
N ALA A 7 -5.80 -2.96 29.59
CA ALA A 7 -4.45 -2.62 30.06
C ALA A 7 -3.44 -3.74 29.79
N ASP A 8 -3.82 -5.00 29.99
CA ASP A 8 -2.93 -6.15 29.76
C ASP A 8 -2.68 -6.37 28.28
N ALA A 9 -3.69 -6.17 27.43
CA ALA A 9 -3.55 -6.26 25.98
C ALA A 9 -2.62 -5.16 25.45
N GLU A 10 -2.76 -3.93 25.92
CA GLU A 10 -1.91 -2.80 25.54
C GLU A 10 -0.46 -3.00 25.99
N LYS A 11 -0.26 -3.47 27.23
CA LYS A 11 1.07 -3.81 27.75
C LYS A 11 1.76 -4.88 26.91
N LYS A 12 1.01 -5.91 26.47
CA LYS A 12 1.53 -6.95 25.59
C LYS A 12 1.98 -6.38 24.23
N CYS A 13 1.21 -5.49 23.63
CA CYS A 13 1.59 -4.80 22.40
C CYS A 13 2.88 -3.97 22.58
N ALA A 14 2.99 -3.21 23.69
CA ALA A 14 4.17 -2.42 23.99
C ALA A 14 5.42 -3.29 24.15
N VAL A 15 5.33 -4.43 24.83
CA VAL A 15 6.42 -5.40 24.95
C VAL A 15 6.83 -5.94 23.59
N SER A 16 5.87 -6.29 22.73
CA SER A 16 6.16 -6.75 21.36
C SER A 16 6.86 -5.65 20.54
N PHE A 17 6.44 -4.41 20.64
CA PHE A 17 7.07 -3.29 19.95
C PHE A 17 8.53 -3.10 20.38
N LEU A 18 8.79 -3.02 21.69
CA LEU A 18 10.12 -2.76 22.26
C LEU A 18 11.09 -3.95 22.08
N GLY A 19 10.58 -5.15 21.96
CA GLY A 19 11.38 -6.38 21.87
C GLY A 19 12.02 -6.66 20.51
N HIS A 20 11.71 -5.87 19.46
CA HIS A 20 12.10 -6.21 18.09
C HIS A 20 13.07 -5.21 17.41
N GLY A 21 13.51 -4.14 18.08
CA GLY A 21 14.48 -3.18 17.54
C GLY A 21 13.86 -2.04 16.73
N ASP A 22 14.58 -1.55 15.72
CA ASP A 22 14.18 -0.35 14.98
C ASP A 22 13.08 -0.66 13.95
N TRP A 23 12.16 0.28 13.83
CA TRP A 23 11.03 0.21 12.91
C TRP A 23 11.12 1.28 11.85
N TRP A 24 10.85 0.91 10.61
CA TRP A 24 10.97 1.77 9.44
C TRP A 24 9.73 1.70 8.57
N HIS A 25 9.35 2.85 8.02
CA HIS A 25 8.49 2.96 6.87
C HIS A 25 9.35 3.22 5.64
N LEU A 26 9.50 2.23 4.79
CA LEU A 26 10.13 2.32 3.48
C LEU A 26 9.04 2.56 2.44
N TYR A 27 9.21 3.57 1.60
CA TYR A 27 8.27 3.85 0.52
C TYR A 27 8.97 4.46 -0.68
N THR A 28 8.30 4.40 -1.85
CA THR A 28 8.72 5.11 -3.06
C THR A 28 7.61 6.11 -3.41
N PRO A 29 7.93 7.41 -3.65
CA PRO A 29 6.91 8.43 -3.90
C PRO A 29 6.10 8.16 -5.18
N GLY A 30 4.78 8.02 -5.06
CA GLY A 30 3.89 7.70 -6.18
C GLY A 30 3.75 8.83 -7.21
N ASN A 31 3.81 10.08 -6.76
CA ASN A 31 3.75 11.26 -7.61
C ASN A 31 5.00 11.48 -8.48
N LEU A 32 6.10 10.79 -8.18
CA LEU A 32 7.38 10.92 -8.88
C LEU A 32 7.62 9.82 -9.93
N THR A 33 6.76 8.81 -9.99
CA THR A 33 6.93 7.63 -10.84
C THR A 33 5.81 7.51 -11.88
N GLU A 34 6.17 7.01 -13.06
CA GLU A 34 5.22 6.60 -14.09
C GLU A 34 4.59 5.25 -13.71
N LEU A 35 3.54 4.84 -14.42
CA LEU A 35 2.93 3.52 -14.27
C LEU A 35 3.98 2.42 -14.45
N LEU A 36 4.28 1.69 -13.38
CA LEU A 36 5.29 0.62 -13.37
C LEU A 36 4.65 -0.75 -13.57
N PHE A 37 3.62 -1.06 -12.79
CA PHE A 37 2.96 -2.37 -12.81
C PHE A 37 1.68 -2.27 -13.62
N ARG A 38 1.64 -2.92 -14.80
CA ARG A 38 0.62 -2.72 -15.83
C ARG A 38 -0.44 -3.81 -15.84
N ASP A 39 -0.07 -4.97 -15.33
CA ASP A 39 -0.96 -6.14 -15.27
C ASP A 39 -0.62 -7.07 -14.09
N ASP A 40 -1.46 -8.05 -13.86
CA ASP A 40 -1.31 -9.04 -12.79
C ASP A 40 0.03 -9.80 -12.83
N ASP A 41 0.62 -9.99 -14.01
CA ASP A 41 1.90 -10.69 -14.14
C ASP A 41 3.06 -9.86 -13.58
N ASP A 42 2.98 -8.53 -13.70
CA ASP A 42 3.93 -7.62 -13.05
C ASP A 42 3.82 -7.71 -11.53
N TYR A 43 2.61 -7.66 -11.02
CA TYR A 43 2.37 -7.76 -9.57
C TYR A 43 2.81 -9.13 -9.03
N ARG A 44 2.47 -10.25 -9.70
CA ARG A 44 2.94 -11.60 -9.31
C ARG A 44 4.46 -11.67 -9.28
N TYR A 45 5.12 -11.08 -10.29
CA TYR A 45 6.57 -11.01 -10.32
C TYR A 45 7.11 -10.24 -9.12
N VAL A 46 6.52 -9.10 -8.77
CA VAL A 46 6.95 -8.28 -7.62
C VAL A 46 6.75 -9.04 -6.30
N MET A 47 5.64 -9.76 -6.10
CA MET A 47 5.45 -10.61 -4.92
C MET A 47 6.58 -11.64 -4.79
N ASN A 48 6.91 -12.33 -5.88
CA ASN A 48 8.00 -13.29 -5.92
C ASN A 48 9.37 -12.64 -5.71
N LEU A 49 9.56 -11.44 -6.23
CA LEU A 49 10.79 -10.66 -6.05
C LEU A 49 11.00 -10.22 -4.60
N MET A 50 9.93 -9.79 -3.92
CA MET A 50 9.92 -9.47 -2.48
C MET A 50 10.40 -10.68 -1.66
N ALA A 51 9.77 -11.85 -1.85
CA ALA A 51 10.14 -13.09 -1.18
C ALA A 51 11.61 -13.42 -1.38
N ARG A 52 12.10 -13.32 -2.61
CA ARG A 52 13.50 -13.59 -2.97
C ARG A 52 14.47 -12.61 -2.31
N CYS A 53 14.19 -11.33 -2.36
CA CYS A 53 15.09 -10.31 -1.81
C CYS A 53 15.16 -10.38 -0.28
N LEU A 54 14.03 -10.64 0.39
CA LEU A 54 14.01 -10.82 1.84
C LEU A 54 14.78 -12.05 2.30
N ALA A 55 14.70 -13.17 1.57
CA ALA A 55 15.46 -14.37 1.88
C ALA A 55 16.99 -14.16 1.78
N GLU A 56 17.44 -13.17 1.01
CA GLU A 56 18.87 -12.84 0.85
C GLU A 56 19.39 -11.84 1.89
N VAL A 57 18.51 -11.21 2.66
CA VAL A 57 18.89 -10.21 3.70
C VAL A 57 18.30 -10.63 5.05
N PRO A 58 19.00 -11.49 5.80
CA PRO A 58 18.52 -11.96 7.09
C PRO A 58 18.45 -10.82 8.11
N GLY A 59 17.61 -11.00 9.14
CA GLY A 59 17.44 -10.04 10.24
C GLY A 59 16.46 -8.90 9.93
N LEU A 60 15.69 -9.00 8.85
CA LEU A 60 14.59 -8.11 8.54
C LEU A 60 13.25 -8.82 8.74
N ALA A 61 12.29 -8.14 9.35
CA ALA A 61 10.92 -8.59 9.47
C ALA A 61 9.98 -7.58 8.80
N VAL A 62 9.50 -7.88 7.60
CA VAL A 62 8.43 -7.11 6.97
C VAL A 62 7.12 -7.50 7.61
N VAL A 63 6.41 -6.54 8.19
CA VAL A 63 5.13 -6.77 8.86
C VAL A 63 3.94 -6.34 8.02
N ALA A 64 4.07 -5.29 7.23
CA ALA A 64 3.05 -4.84 6.29
C ALA A 64 3.71 -4.31 5.01
N PHE A 65 3.06 -4.50 3.87
CA PHE A 65 3.41 -3.81 2.64
C PHE A 65 2.22 -3.77 1.68
N GLU A 66 2.28 -2.83 0.76
CA GLU A 66 1.39 -2.77 -0.39
C GLU A 66 2.14 -2.28 -1.63
N VAL A 67 1.82 -2.89 -2.77
CA VAL A 67 2.37 -2.54 -4.09
C VAL A 67 1.26 -1.90 -4.89
N MET A 68 1.43 -0.62 -5.20
CA MET A 68 0.54 0.17 -6.03
C MET A 68 1.00 0.14 -7.49
N SER A 69 0.24 0.72 -8.40
CA SER A 69 0.57 0.70 -9.83
C SER A 69 1.91 1.38 -10.19
N ASN A 70 2.40 2.29 -9.36
CA ASN A 70 3.61 3.08 -9.63
C ASN A 70 4.53 3.26 -8.43
N HIS A 71 4.16 2.79 -7.25
CA HIS A 71 4.93 2.93 -6.01
C HIS A 71 4.66 1.77 -5.05
N LEU A 72 5.36 1.76 -3.94
CA LEU A 72 5.17 0.77 -2.89
C LEU A 72 5.41 1.37 -1.49
N HIS A 73 4.75 0.77 -0.51
CA HIS A 73 4.95 1.04 0.91
C HIS A 73 5.28 -0.25 1.65
N ILE A 74 6.24 -0.20 2.57
CA ILE A 74 6.66 -1.35 3.37
C ILE A 74 6.89 -0.90 4.82
N VAL A 75 6.33 -1.62 5.78
CA VAL A 75 6.65 -1.50 7.20
C VAL A 75 7.58 -2.63 7.58
N ILE A 76 8.77 -2.29 8.01
CA ILE A 76 9.86 -3.24 8.25
C ILE A 76 10.53 -3.00 9.59
N CYS A 77 10.84 -4.08 10.29
CA CYS A 77 11.66 -4.09 11.49
C CYS A 77 13.04 -4.65 11.17
N GLY A 78 14.09 -4.00 11.68
CA GLY A 78 15.48 -4.41 11.48
C GLY A 78 16.42 -3.24 11.30
N SER A 79 17.69 -3.53 10.95
CA SER A 79 18.69 -2.48 10.77
C SER A 79 18.41 -1.62 9.52
N GLU A 80 18.74 -0.33 9.62
CA GLU A 80 18.67 0.58 8.47
C GLU A 80 19.52 0.08 7.30
N VAL A 81 20.72 -0.41 7.57
CA VAL A 81 21.64 -0.94 6.56
C VAL A 81 21.01 -2.12 5.83
N GLY A 82 20.43 -3.08 6.56
CA GLY A 82 19.74 -4.23 5.96
C GLY A 82 18.53 -3.78 5.11
N THR A 83 17.75 -2.82 5.60
CA THR A 83 16.60 -2.29 4.89
C THR A 83 17.00 -1.61 3.57
N ARG A 84 18.09 -0.83 3.58
CA ARG A 84 18.65 -0.22 2.35
C ARG A 84 19.17 -1.27 1.38
N LEU A 85 19.90 -2.27 1.87
CA LEU A 85 20.40 -3.38 1.06
C LEU A 85 19.25 -4.17 0.39
N PHE A 86 18.20 -4.47 1.15
CA PHE A 86 17.01 -5.12 0.61
C PHE A 86 16.41 -4.33 -0.56
N PHE A 87 16.22 -3.01 -0.39
CA PHE A 87 15.64 -2.18 -1.45
C PHE A 87 16.55 -2.11 -2.68
N GLU A 88 17.86 -1.98 -2.52
CA GLU A 88 18.79 -1.94 -3.65
C GLU A 88 18.78 -3.26 -4.46
N LEU A 89 18.72 -4.40 -3.78
CA LEU A 89 18.56 -5.70 -4.44
C LEU A 89 17.24 -5.78 -5.20
N PHE A 90 16.17 -5.34 -4.56
CA PHE A 90 14.83 -5.29 -5.16
C PHE A 90 14.83 -4.39 -6.39
N ARG A 91 15.27 -3.14 -6.27
CA ARG A 91 15.32 -2.14 -7.35
C ARG A 91 16.15 -2.62 -8.54
N LYS A 92 17.34 -3.17 -8.29
CA LYS A 92 18.21 -3.71 -9.34
C LYS A 92 17.55 -4.83 -10.14
N ARG A 93 16.85 -5.73 -9.48
CA ARG A 93 16.15 -6.87 -10.13
C ARG A 93 14.89 -6.43 -10.84
N LEU A 94 14.13 -5.52 -10.23
CA LEU A 94 12.97 -4.91 -10.86
C LEU A 94 13.38 -4.18 -12.15
N GLY A 95 14.47 -3.42 -12.12
CA GLY A 95 14.99 -2.73 -13.31
C GLY A 95 15.36 -3.69 -14.46
N ARG A 96 15.95 -4.84 -14.13
CA ARG A 96 16.22 -5.89 -15.14
C ARG A 96 14.94 -6.49 -15.72
N TYR A 97 13.95 -6.71 -14.87
CA TYR A 97 12.64 -7.21 -15.30
C TYR A 97 11.96 -6.23 -16.25
N MET A 98 11.92 -4.95 -15.91
CA MET A 98 11.32 -3.90 -16.74
C MET A 98 12.02 -3.77 -18.08
N ALA A 99 13.37 -3.78 -18.08
CA ALA A 99 14.16 -3.74 -19.31
C ALA A 99 13.89 -4.95 -20.22
N THR A 100 13.72 -6.15 -19.63
CA THR A 100 13.44 -7.37 -20.41
C THR A 100 12.00 -7.42 -20.93
N ARG A 101 11.03 -6.93 -20.14
CA ARG A 101 9.61 -7.04 -20.49
C ARG A 101 9.12 -5.91 -21.36
N TYR A 102 9.62 -4.71 -21.14
CA TYR A 102 9.09 -3.49 -21.75
C TYR A 102 10.14 -2.71 -22.55
N GLU A 103 11.36 -3.26 -22.68
CA GLU A 103 12.50 -2.58 -23.33
C GLU A 103 12.72 -1.17 -22.78
N SER A 104 12.33 -0.95 -21.52
CA SER A 104 12.35 0.34 -20.83
C SER A 104 13.15 0.25 -19.54
N ALA A 105 14.00 1.25 -19.30
CA ALA A 105 14.71 1.36 -18.03
C ALA A 105 13.74 1.73 -16.90
N LEU A 106 13.97 1.15 -15.70
CA LEU A 106 13.29 1.60 -14.50
C LEU A 106 13.63 3.08 -14.25
N SER A 107 12.59 3.89 -14.00
CA SER A 107 12.76 5.32 -13.75
C SER A 107 13.81 5.60 -12.68
N ALA A 108 14.69 6.57 -12.95
CA ALA A 108 15.65 7.06 -11.96
C ALA A 108 14.96 7.64 -10.71
N ARG A 109 13.70 8.06 -10.84
CA ARG A 109 12.87 8.57 -9.74
C ARG A 109 12.33 7.47 -8.83
N PHE A 110 12.39 6.20 -9.24
CA PHE A 110 12.03 5.08 -8.37
C PHE A 110 13.13 4.89 -7.31
N GLN A 111 13.11 5.76 -6.31
CA GLN A 111 14.06 5.84 -5.22
C GLN A 111 13.34 5.56 -3.90
N MET A 112 14.07 5.00 -2.95
CA MET A 112 13.58 4.75 -1.61
C MET A 112 13.60 6.03 -0.78
N SER A 113 12.51 6.27 -0.07
CA SER A 113 12.48 7.08 1.15
C SER A 113 12.35 6.16 2.35
N LEU A 114 13.06 6.47 3.43
CA LEU A 114 13.08 5.66 4.65
C LEU A 114 12.82 6.56 5.84
N LYS A 115 11.72 6.30 6.56
CA LYS A 115 11.28 7.08 7.69
C LYS A 115 11.27 6.22 8.95
N PRO A 116 11.91 6.64 10.06
CA PRO A 116 11.82 5.91 11.32
C PRO A 116 10.40 5.99 11.88
N VAL A 117 9.95 4.90 12.51
CA VAL A 117 8.66 4.82 13.20
C VAL A 117 8.92 4.83 14.71
N PRO A 118 8.66 5.96 15.39
CA PRO A 118 9.24 6.21 16.73
C PRO A 118 8.53 5.46 17.87
N ASP A 119 7.27 5.13 17.72
CA ASP A 119 6.47 4.56 18.79
C ASP A 119 5.37 3.61 18.27
N LEU A 120 4.75 2.90 19.21
CA LEU A 120 3.70 1.92 18.91
C LEU A 120 2.46 2.53 18.25
N LYS A 121 2.10 3.78 18.58
CA LYS A 121 0.97 4.47 17.97
C LYS A 121 1.27 4.79 16.52
N ALA A 122 2.44 5.34 16.25
CA ALA A 122 2.92 5.61 14.90
C ALA A 122 2.99 4.31 14.08
N LEU A 123 3.51 3.21 14.67
CA LEU A 123 3.58 1.92 13.99
C LEU A 123 2.20 1.39 13.60
N ARG A 124 1.23 1.44 14.50
CA ARG A 124 -0.16 1.04 14.22
C ARG A 124 -0.74 1.85 13.07
N ASN A 125 -0.61 3.17 13.13
CA ASN A 125 -1.11 4.05 12.09
C ASN A 125 -0.45 3.75 10.73
N THR A 126 0.87 3.54 10.71
CA THR A 126 1.60 3.20 9.48
C THR A 126 1.19 1.84 8.91
N ILE A 127 1.03 0.79 9.75
CA ILE A 127 0.54 -0.52 9.28
C ILE A 127 -0.85 -0.40 8.65
N VAL A 128 -1.73 0.33 9.32
CA VAL A 128 -3.11 0.51 8.86
C VAL A 128 -3.15 1.36 7.58
N TYR A 129 -2.37 2.43 7.51
CA TYR A 129 -2.19 3.25 6.32
C TYR A 129 -1.74 2.39 5.12
N VAL A 130 -0.69 1.59 5.29
CA VAL A 130 -0.14 0.73 4.24
C VAL A 130 -1.18 -0.29 3.76
N ASN A 131 -1.82 -1.02 4.67
CA ASN A 131 -2.82 -2.04 4.31
C ASN A 131 -4.11 -1.47 3.71
N ARG A 132 -4.27 -0.15 3.69
CA ARG A 132 -5.45 0.52 3.18
C ARG A 132 -5.24 1.13 1.78
N ASN A 133 -4.01 1.41 1.38
CA ASN A 133 -3.72 2.13 0.14
C ASN A 133 -4.33 1.49 -1.11
N GLY A 134 -4.20 0.17 -1.27
CA GLY A 134 -4.77 -0.53 -2.41
C GLY A 134 -6.29 -0.45 -2.52
N TYR A 135 -6.97 -0.43 -1.36
CA TYR A 135 -8.41 -0.22 -1.30
C TYR A 135 -8.82 1.20 -1.73
N VAL A 136 -8.02 2.21 -1.37
CA VAL A 136 -8.30 3.61 -1.74
C VAL A 136 -8.29 3.79 -3.26
N VAL A 137 -7.34 3.17 -3.96
CA VAL A 137 -7.19 3.34 -5.42
C VAL A 137 -7.98 2.35 -6.24
N THR A 138 -8.43 1.24 -5.66
CA THR A 138 -9.17 0.16 -6.35
C THR A 138 -10.56 0.02 -5.73
N PRO A 139 -11.59 0.71 -6.26
CA PRO A 139 -12.92 0.77 -5.67
C PRO A 139 -13.62 -0.59 -5.49
N GLU A 140 -13.25 -1.59 -6.28
CA GLU A 140 -13.78 -2.94 -6.20
C GLU A 140 -13.19 -3.75 -5.02
N CYS A 141 -12.07 -3.28 -4.46
CA CYS A 141 -11.42 -3.92 -3.34
C CYS A 141 -11.92 -3.38 -1.99
N THR A 142 -11.73 -4.18 -0.96
CA THR A 142 -11.78 -3.76 0.44
C THR A 142 -10.36 -3.74 1.00
N PRO A 143 -10.08 -3.15 2.16
CA PRO A 143 -8.75 -3.26 2.80
C PRO A 143 -8.30 -4.71 3.03
N PHE A 144 -9.21 -5.67 2.93
CA PHE A 144 -8.98 -7.10 3.17
C PHE A 144 -8.96 -7.94 1.88
N SER A 145 -9.12 -7.33 0.71
CA SER A 145 -9.22 -8.06 -0.56
C SER A 145 -8.23 -7.58 -1.63
N TYR A 146 -7.47 -6.51 -1.37
CA TYR A 146 -6.43 -6.07 -2.30
C TYR A 146 -5.28 -7.08 -2.35
N PRO A 147 -5.03 -7.76 -3.48
CA PRO A 147 -4.20 -8.98 -3.51
C PRO A 147 -2.69 -8.68 -3.42
N TRP A 148 -2.26 -7.45 -3.71
CA TRP A 148 -0.85 -7.10 -3.87
C TRP A 148 -0.25 -6.45 -2.61
N GLY A 149 -0.74 -6.88 -1.45
CA GLY A 149 -0.31 -6.42 -0.14
C GLY A 149 -0.56 -7.43 0.96
N THR A 150 -0.39 -6.97 2.19
CA THR A 150 -0.55 -7.79 3.41
C THR A 150 -1.93 -7.69 4.04
N GLY A 151 -2.76 -6.72 3.66
CA GLY A 151 -4.10 -6.49 4.19
C GLY A 151 -4.99 -7.74 4.26
N PRO A 152 -5.06 -8.59 3.22
CA PRO A 152 -5.87 -9.81 3.20
C PRO A 152 -5.52 -10.84 4.28
N TYR A 153 -4.34 -10.75 4.88
CA TYR A 153 -3.85 -11.73 5.85
C TYR A 153 -3.96 -11.27 7.31
N TYR A 154 -4.27 -9.98 7.53
CA TYR A 154 -4.41 -9.46 8.89
C TYR A 154 -5.72 -9.93 9.54
N PHE A 155 -5.59 -10.77 10.57
CA PHE A 155 -6.70 -11.40 11.31
C PHE A 155 -7.66 -12.22 10.43
N CYS A 156 -7.29 -12.51 9.20
CA CYS A 156 -8.05 -13.31 8.26
C CYS A 156 -7.42 -14.68 8.05
N ARG A 157 -8.25 -15.65 7.68
CA ARG A 157 -7.78 -16.97 7.22
C ARG A 157 -7.63 -16.94 5.71
N PHE A 158 -6.59 -17.58 5.22
CA PHE A 158 -6.40 -17.80 3.78
C PHE A 158 -6.11 -19.27 3.52
N LEU A 159 -6.37 -19.72 2.31
CA LEU A 159 -6.07 -21.06 1.83
C LEU A 159 -5.06 -20.92 0.70
N PRO A 160 -3.85 -21.50 0.84
CA PRO A 160 -2.88 -21.53 -0.25
C PRO A 160 -3.27 -22.57 -1.31
N ASP A 161 -2.81 -22.37 -2.54
CA ASP A 161 -3.01 -23.33 -3.62
C ASP A 161 -2.08 -24.55 -3.47
N ALA A 162 -0.83 -24.32 -3.07
CA ALA A 162 0.21 -25.33 -2.95
C ALA A 162 1.37 -24.85 -2.05
N ARG A 163 2.32 -25.75 -1.77
CA ARG A 163 3.66 -25.38 -1.28
C ARG A 163 4.61 -25.24 -2.47
N LEU A 164 5.66 -24.47 -2.31
CA LEU A 164 6.69 -24.31 -3.35
C LEU A 164 7.34 -25.63 -3.72
N SER A 165 7.59 -26.52 -2.72
CA SER A 165 8.10 -27.89 -2.91
C SER A 165 7.21 -28.77 -3.78
N ASP A 166 5.91 -28.50 -3.83
CA ASP A 166 4.93 -29.33 -4.55
C ASP A 166 4.88 -28.96 -6.03
N LEU A 167 5.48 -27.84 -6.41
CA LEU A 167 5.51 -27.37 -7.78
C LEU A 167 6.56 -28.09 -8.61
N LYS A 168 6.22 -28.43 -9.84
CA LYS A 168 7.21 -28.91 -10.83
C LYS A 168 8.22 -27.78 -11.12
N ASP A 169 9.50 -28.13 -11.30
CA ASP A 169 10.59 -27.18 -11.61
C ASP A 169 10.24 -26.15 -12.69
N ARG A 170 9.55 -26.60 -13.74
CA ARG A 170 9.12 -25.71 -14.82
C ARG A 170 8.13 -24.64 -14.34
N ALA A 171 7.24 -24.99 -13.44
CA ALA A 171 6.25 -24.03 -12.88
C ALA A 171 6.97 -23.04 -11.96
N ALA A 172 7.84 -23.49 -11.06
CA ALA A 172 8.63 -22.65 -10.20
C ALA A 172 9.51 -21.67 -11.02
N ARG A 173 10.24 -22.16 -12.03
CA ARG A 173 11.03 -21.29 -12.93
C ARG A 173 10.21 -20.23 -13.63
N ARG A 174 8.96 -20.56 -14.01
CA ARG A 174 8.04 -19.60 -14.67
C ARG A 174 7.66 -18.47 -13.70
N MET A 175 7.39 -18.80 -12.43
CA MET A 175 7.06 -17.80 -11.40
C MET A 175 8.17 -16.77 -11.22
N PHE A 176 9.43 -17.17 -11.29
CA PHE A 176 10.59 -16.31 -11.08
C PHE A 176 11.21 -15.76 -12.38
N LYS A 177 10.57 -16.00 -13.53
CA LYS A 177 11.06 -15.59 -14.85
C LYS A 177 12.54 -15.94 -15.09
N GLY A 178 12.95 -17.13 -14.68
CA GLY A 178 14.32 -17.58 -14.83
C GLY A 178 14.73 -18.73 -13.91
N ARG A 179 15.91 -18.64 -13.28
CA ARG A 179 16.39 -19.66 -12.33
C ARG A 179 15.51 -19.68 -11.09
N ASN A 180 15.18 -20.88 -10.63
CA ASN A 180 14.52 -21.06 -9.35
C ASN A 180 15.40 -20.49 -8.23
N PRO A 181 14.97 -19.50 -7.45
CA PRO A 181 15.72 -19.04 -6.29
C PRO A 181 15.74 -20.15 -5.23
N HIS A 182 16.81 -20.20 -4.42
CA HIS A 182 16.88 -21.07 -3.26
C HIS A 182 16.00 -20.51 -2.13
N LEU A 183 14.67 -20.72 -2.26
CA LEU A 183 13.70 -20.38 -1.22
C LEU A 183 13.31 -21.64 -0.45
N PRO A 184 12.87 -21.49 0.83
CA PRO A 184 12.33 -22.59 1.61
C PRO A 184 11.20 -23.31 0.87
N GLY A 185 11.24 -24.63 0.84
CA GLY A 185 10.27 -25.45 0.12
C GLY A 185 8.85 -25.41 0.72
N ASP A 186 8.74 -25.05 2.00
CA ASP A 186 7.49 -24.89 2.73
C ASP A 186 6.79 -23.52 2.47
N TYR A 187 7.41 -22.63 1.69
CA TYR A 187 6.74 -21.40 1.26
C TYR A 187 5.44 -21.72 0.52
N LEU A 188 4.40 -21.00 0.90
CA LEU A 188 3.06 -21.16 0.34
C LEU A 188 2.95 -20.40 -0.98
N VAL A 189 2.17 -20.95 -1.89
CA VAL A 189 1.89 -20.36 -3.21
C VAL A 189 0.40 -20.07 -3.31
N ILE A 190 0.04 -18.91 -3.84
CA ILE A 190 -1.33 -18.48 -4.12
C ILE A 190 -1.36 -17.72 -5.44
N ASN A 191 -2.31 -18.03 -6.31
CA ASN A 191 -2.51 -17.33 -7.60
C ASN A 191 -1.22 -17.14 -8.44
N GLY A 192 -0.29 -18.11 -8.38
CA GLY A 192 0.95 -18.09 -9.14
C GLY A 192 2.08 -17.22 -8.57
N HIS A 193 1.99 -16.82 -7.29
CA HIS A 193 3.08 -16.15 -6.57
C HIS A 193 3.26 -16.70 -5.16
N ILE A 194 4.40 -16.41 -4.53
CA ILE A 194 4.64 -16.75 -3.13
C ILE A 194 3.69 -15.92 -2.26
N ALA A 195 2.91 -16.60 -1.41
CA ALA A 195 1.99 -15.96 -0.50
C ALA A 195 2.76 -15.13 0.55
N GLN A 196 2.29 -13.92 0.81
CA GLN A 196 2.93 -12.95 1.69
C GLN A 196 3.26 -13.49 3.09
N PRO A 197 2.40 -14.31 3.73
CA PRO A 197 2.73 -14.90 5.03
C PRO A 197 3.95 -15.85 5.03
N SER A 198 4.46 -16.24 3.87
CA SER A 198 5.67 -17.08 3.78
C SER A 198 6.96 -16.28 4.01
N TYR A 199 6.95 -14.98 3.75
CA TYR A 199 8.14 -14.12 3.85
C TYR A 199 7.90 -12.83 4.67
N CYS A 200 6.67 -12.58 5.11
CA CYS A 200 6.34 -11.47 6.00
C CYS A 200 5.95 -11.99 7.38
N ASP A 201 6.38 -11.31 8.42
CA ASP A 201 5.94 -11.61 9.79
C ASP A 201 4.61 -10.91 10.11
N ILE A 202 3.55 -11.44 9.47
CA ILE A 202 2.16 -10.96 9.69
C ILE A 202 1.77 -11.11 11.17
N ARG A 203 2.27 -12.15 11.87
CA ARG A 203 1.96 -12.36 13.28
C ARG A 203 2.53 -11.27 14.16
N LEU A 204 3.76 -10.83 13.88
CA LEU A 204 4.37 -9.69 14.56
C LEU A 204 3.56 -8.41 14.30
N GLY A 205 3.17 -8.16 13.05
CA GLY A 205 2.32 -7.02 12.70
C GLY A 205 0.98 -7.04 13.44
N MET A 206 0.31 -8.20 13.49
CA MET A 206 -0.93 -8.36 14.27
C MET A 206 -0.72 -8.17 15.79
N ALA A 207 0.44 -8.54 16.32
CA ALA A 207 0.76 -8.38 17.74
C ALA A 207 0.87 -6.91 18.19
N MET A 208 0.98 -5.97 17.25
CA MET A 208 0.94 -4.53 17.52
C MET A 208 -0.48 -4.04 17.89
N PHE A 209 -1.51 -4.83 17.62
CA PHE A 209 -2.90 -4.52 17.91
C PHE A 209 -3.41 -5.37 19.09
N ARG A 210 -4.29 -4.81 19.91
CA ARG A 210 -4.89 -5.52 21.05
C ARG A 210 -5.66 -6.76 20.64
N ASP A 211 -6.43 -6.63 19.56
CA ASP A 211 -7.22 -7.69 18.94
C ASP A 211 -7.64 -7.28 17.52
N ALA A 212 -8.31 -8.17 16.80
CA ALA A 212 -8.86 -7.93 15.48
C ALA A 212 -9.83 -6.72 15.44
N HIS A 213 -10.64 -6.55 16.46
CA HIS A 213 -11.61 -5.44 16.54
C HIS A 213 -10.89 -4.08 16.61
N HIS A 214 -9.79 -4.01 17.35
CA HIS A 214 -8.94 -2.81 17.40
C HIS A 214 -8.37 -2.49 16.01
N TYR A 215 -7.77 -3.48 15.33
CA TYR A 215 -7.23 -3.30 13.97
C TYR A 215 -8.31 -2.85 12.97
N PHE A 216 -9.43 -3.59 12.90
CA PHE A 216 -10.52 -3.26 11.99
C PHE A 216 -11.17 -1.90 12.30
N GLY A 217 -11.26 -1.55 13.58
CA GLY A 217 -11.74 -0.23 14.00
C GLY A 217 -10.84 0.90 13.50
N MET A 218 -9.51 0.71 13.54
CA MET A 218 -8.57 1.68 13.00
C MET A 218 -8.67 1.77 11.46
N VAL A 219 -8.65 0.63 10.75
CA VAL A 219 -8.77 0.61 9.28
C VAL A 219 -10.04 1.33 8.78
N SER A 220 -11.12 1.28 9.56
CA SER A 220 -12.43 1.79 9.14
C SER A 220 -12.72 3.25 9.54
N LYS A 221 -12.00 3.82 10.52
CA LYS A 221 -12.44 5.05 11.18
C LYS A 221 -11.41 6.19 11.24
N ASP A 222 -10.13 5.91 11.09
CA ASP A 222 -9.09 6.88 11.42
C ASP A 222 -8.63 7.68 10.17
N VAL A 223 -9.52 8.52 9.64
CA VAL A 223 -9.23 9.34 8.44
C VAL A 223 -8.17 10.41 8.74
N GLU A 224 -8.22 11.04 9.91
CA GLU A 224 -7.30 12.13 10.28
C GLU A 224 -5.84 11.64 10.36
N ALA A 225 -5.61 10.44 10.93
CA ALA A 225 -4.28 9.84 10.98
C ALA A 225 -3.73 9.50 9.59
N TYR A 226 -4.60 9.17 8.63
CA TYR A 226 -4.18 8.95 7.23
C TYR A 226 -3.80 10.23 6.53
N GLU A 227 -4.56 11.31 6.75
CA GLU A 227 -4.24 12.63 6.18
C GLU A 227 -2.86 13.12 6.66
N GLU A 228 -2.56 12.94 7.94
CA GLU A 228 -1.27 13.32 8.50
C GLU A 228 -0.12 12.53 7.85
N ILE A 229 -0.26 11.21 7.76
CA ILE A 229 0.76 10.34 7.13
C ILE A 229 0.91 10.67 5.65
N ALA A 230 -0.19 10.79 4.90
CA ALA A 230 -0.17 11.06 3.48
C ALA A 230 0.48 12.41 3.15
N LYS A 231 0.17 13.45 3.90
CA LYS A 231 0.83 14.77 3.77
C LYS A 231 2.34 14.68 4.01
N ASP A 232 2.72 13.95 5.00
CA ASP A 232 4.11 13.73 5.40
C ASP A 232 4.91 12.96 4.34
N LEU A 233 4.24 12.08 3.58
CA LEU A 233 4.84 11.26 2.54
C LEU A 233 4.72 11.87 1.14
N ASP A 234 4.01 12.99 0.99
CA ASP A 234 3.61 13.56 -0.29
C ASP A 234 2.82 12.58 -1.17
N ASP A 235 2.00 11.75 -0.52
CA ASP A 235 1.17 10.75 -1.18
C ASP A 235 -0.14 11.36 -1.68
N GLY A 236 -0.50 11.04 -2.93
CA GLY A 236 -1.60 11.71 -3.62
C GLY A 236 -2.98 11.12 -3.37
N GLU A 237 -3.08 9.84 -3.11
CA GLU A 237 -4.36 9.13 -3.03
C GLU A 237 -4.48 8.39 -1.71
N PHE A 238 -5.08 9.02 -0.69
CA PHE A 238 -5.18 8.45 0.64
C PHE A 238 -6.61 8.33 1.18
N LEU A 239 -7.58 8.97 0.54
CA LEU A 239 -9.00 8.87 0.88
C LEU A 239 -9.77 8.10 -0.17
N THR A 240 -10.71 7.28 0.27
CA THR A 240 -11.66 6.61 -0.62
C THR A 240 -12.64 7.61 -1.21
N ASP A 241 -13.28 7.26 -2.32
CA ASP A 241 -14.32 8.09 -2.95
C ASP A 241 -15.44 8.47 -1.96
N THR A 242 -15.84 7.55 -1.07
CA THR A 242 -16.86 7.79 -0.04
C THR A 242 -16.40 8.78 1.02
N GLU A 243 -15.16 8.72 1.43
CA GLU A 243 -14.57 9.64 2.41
C GLU A 243 -14.39 11.03 1.80
N LEU A 244 -13.85 11.10 0.59
CA LEU A 244 -13.75 12.35 -0.17
C LEU A 244 -15.14 12.99 -0.34
N PHE A 245 -16.14 12.19 -0.73
CA PHE A 245 -17.52 12.66 -0.83
C PHE A 245 -18.02 13.20 0.51
N THR A 246 -17.76 12.50 1.62
CA THR A 246 -18.22 12.91 2.95
C THR A 246 -17.56 14.21 3.40
N GLN A 247 -16.25 14.37 3.18
CA GLN A 247 -15.53 15.61 3.50
C GLN A 247 -16.00 16.76 2.62
N LEU A 248 -16.09 16.51 1.31
CA LEU A 248 -16.58 17.49 0.36
C LEU A 248 -18.02 17.93 0.65
N TRP A 249 -18.88 16.99 1.05
CA TRP A 249 -20.27 17.25 1.36
C TRP A 249 -20.45 18.20 2.55
N LYS A 250 -19.65 18.05 3.60
CA LYS A 250 -19.66 19.01 4.72
C LYS A 250 -19.36 20.43 4.24
N TYR A 251 -18.33 20.56 3.38
CA TYR A 251 -17.98 21.85 2.78
C TYR A 251 -19.08 22.39 1.85
N VAL A 252 -19.58 21.59 0.93
CA VAL A 252 -20.61 21.96 -0.04
C VAL A 252 -21.89 22.48 0.66
N LYS A 253 -22.32 21.78 1.70
CA LYS A 253 -23.48 22.17 2.50
C LYS A 253 -23.27 23.51 3.19
N SER A 254 -22.08 23.76 3.72
CA SER A 254 -21.76 25.03 4.40
C SER A 254 -21.52 26.20 3.44
N ALA A 255 -20.84 25.94 2.31
CA ALA A 255 -20.43 27.01 1.38
C ALA A 255 -21.48 27.36 0.33
N TYR A 256 -22.26 26.38 -0.12
CA TYR A 256 -23.22 26.60 -1.22
C TYR A 256 -24.67 26.39 -0.81
N GLY A 257 -24.96 25.82 0.37
CA GLY A 257 -26.32 25.66 0.88
C GLY A 257 -27.20 24.69 0.07
N VAL A 258 -26.61 23.86 -0.79
CA VAL A 258 -27.34 22.94 -1.66
C VAL A 258 -27.60 21.59 -0.96
N SER A 259 -28.65 20.89 -1.43
CA SER A 259 -29.08 19.60 -0.88
C SER A 259 -28.56 18.39 -1.69
N SER A 260 -27.93 18.64 -2.84
CA SER A 260 -27.37 17.59 -3.71
C SER A 260 -26.23 18.13 -4.58
N LEU A 261 -25.24 17.31 -4.90
CA LEU A 261 -24.20 17.67 -5.87
C LEU A 261 -24.75 17.94 -7.28
N LYS A 262 -25.96 17.45 -7.58
CA LYS A 262 -26.63 17.70 -8.86
C LYS A 262 -27.10 19.16 -9.01
N GLU A 263 -27.31 19.86 -7.91
CA GLU A 263 -27.72 21.25 -7.86
C GLU A 263 -26.57 22.24 -8.08
N LEU A 264 -25.33 21.74 -8.05
CA LEU A 264 -24.13 22.54 -8.27
C LEU A 264 -24.02 23.01 -9.72
N SER A 265 -23.73 24.29 -9.90
CA SER A 265 -23.34 24.82 -11.20
C SER A 265 -22.02 24.25 -11.70
N GLN A 266 -21.77 24.33 -12.99
CA GLN A 266 -20.50 23.88 -13.58
C GLN A 266 -19.30 24.61 -12.97
N ALA A 267 -19.40 25.89 -12.69
CA ALA A 267 -18.34 26.66 -12.05
C ALA A 267 -18.04 26.15 -10.64
N GLN A 268 -19.07 25.83 -9.86
CA GLN A 268 -18.88 25.23 -8.52
C GLN A 268 -18.27 23.85 -8.58
N LYS A 269 -18.64 23.01 -9.56
CA LYS A 269 -18.01 21.69 -9.76
C LYS A 269 -16.54 21.81 -10.14
N ILE A 270 -16.17 22.80 -10.96
CA ILE A 270 -14.77 23.09 -11.31
C ILE A 270 -13.97 23.54 -10.09
N ASP A 271 -14.53 24.40 -9.25
CA ASP A 271 -13.91 24.83 -7.99
C ASP A 271 -13.67 23.63 -7.05
N LEU A 272 -14.69 22.79 -6.89
CA LEU A 272 -14.57 21.57 -6.10
C LEU A 272 -13.58 20.56 -6.71
N ALA A 273 -13.50 20.46 -8.03
CA ALA A 273 -12.50 19.62 -8.69
C ALA A 273 -11.07 20.09 -8.41
N LYS A 274 -10.84 21.40 -8.45
CA LYS A 274 -9.56 22.00 -8.05
C LYS A 274 -9.24 21.71 -6.59
N ARG A 275 -10.21 21.85 -5.71
CA ARG A 275 -10.07 21.53 -4.29
C ARG A 275 -9.72 20.07 -4.08
N LEU A 276 -10.42 19.13 -4.73
CA LEU A 276 -10.08 17.71 -4.68
C LEU A 276 -8.67 17.46 -5.19
N ARG A 277 -8.26 18.14 -6.25
CA ARG A 277 -6.92 17.99 -6.84
C ARG A 277 -5.81 18.50 -5.93
N TYR A 278 -5.95 19.70 -5.37
CA TYR A 278 -4.87 20.42 -4.69
C TYR A 278 -4.88 20.21 -3.17
N ASP A 279 -6.06 20.18 -2.53
CA ASP A 279 -6.14 20.02 -1.08
C ASP A 279 -6.14 18.54 -0.66
N TYR A 280 -6.81 17.69 -1.46
CA TYR A 280 -6.93 16.26 -1.19
C TYR A 280 -6.07 15.38 -2.11
N ARG A 281 -5.34 15.99 -3.05
CA ARG A 281 -4.45 15.32 -4.01
C ARG A 281 -5.10 14.17 -4.78
N SER A 282 -6.40 14.26 -4.99
CA SER A 282 -7.18 13.23 -5.66
C SER A 282 -6.76 13.03 -7.11
N SER A 283 -6.80 11.78 -7.58
CA SER A 283 -6.56 11.46 -8.99
C SER A 283 -7.72 11.94 -9.88
N ASN A 284 -7.45 12.05 -11.18
CA ASN A 284 -8.49 12.39 -12.17
C ASN A 284 -9.67 11.41 -12.09
N GLY A 285 -9.38 10.11 -11.87
CA GLY A 285 -10.39 9.08 -11.70
C GLY A 285 -11.28 9.30 -10.48
N GLN A 286 -10.71 9.64 -9.34
CA GLN A 286 -11.45 9.97 -8.12
C GLN A 286 -12.32 11.23 -8.29
N ILE A 287 -11.74 12.30 -8.83
CA ILE A 287 -12.46 13.58 -9.10
C ILE A 287 -13.68 13.32 -9.96
N ARG A 288 -13.50 12.54 -11.04
CA ARG A 288 -14.59 12.13 -11.94
C ARG A 288 -15.73 11.42 -11.19
N ARG A 289 -15.39 10.41 -10.38
CA ARG A 289 -16.39 9.60 -9.67
C ARG A 289 -17.10 10.39 -8.57
N VAL A 290 -16.36 11.17 -7.79
CA VAL A 290 -16.91 11.94 -6.67
C VAL A 290 -17.82 13.06 -7.14
N LEU A 291 -17.45 13.79 -8.20
CA LEU A 291 -18.21 14.94 -8.70
C LEU A 291 -19.19 14.60 -9.84
N GLY A 292 -19.14 13.37 -10.36
CA GLY A 292 -19.96 12.96 -11.51
C GLY A 292 -19.61 13.74 -12.79
N LEU A 293 -18.32 14.08 -12.97
CA LEU A 293 -17.80 14.70 -14.19
C LEU A 293 -17.46 13.66 -15.24
N SER A 294 -17.43 14.06 -16.51
CA SER A 294 -16.90 13.23 -17.59
C SER A 294 -15.36 13.13 -17.54
N GLN A 295 -14.79 12.10 -18.14
CA GLN A 295 -13.33 11.98 -18.26
C GLN A 295 -12.72 13.17 -19.00
N TYR A 296 -13.37 13.62 -20.07
CA TYR A 296 -12.93 14.76 -20.87
C TYR A 296 -12.87 16.06 -20.05
N GLU A 297 -13.89 16.33 -19.23
CA GLU A 297 -13.92 17.52 -18.36
C GLU A 297 -12.75 17.51 -17.36
N VAL A 298 -12.51 16.36 -16.72
CA VAL A 298 -11.43 16.26 -15.72
C VAL A 298 -10.05 16.34 -16.36
N ASP A 299 -9.82 15.64 -17.49
CA ASP A 299 -8.54 15.68 -18.19
C ASP A 299 -8.26 17.04 -18.84
N SER A 300 -9.31 17.80 -19.20
CA SER A 300 -9.18 19.16 -19.66
C SER A 300 -8.77 20.13 -18.54
N LEU A 301 -9.23 19.88 -17.31
CA LEU A 301 -8.85 20.66 -16.13
C LEU A 301 -7.44 20.30 -15.62
N PHE A 302 -7.08 19.02 -15.71
CA PHE A 302 -5.84 18.46 -15.18
C PHE A 302 -5.19 17.53 -16.21
N PRO A 303 -4.54 18.07 -17.25
CA PRO A 303 -3.93 17.28 -18.30
C PRO A 303 -2.89 16.30 -17.75
N LEU A 304 -2.96 15.05 -18.22
CA LEU A 304 -1.97 14.02 -17.89
C LEU A 304 -0.60 14.45 -18.47
N GLY A 305 0.36 14.70 -17.59
CA GLY A 305 1.71 15.15 -17.98
C GLY A 305 2.02 16.64 -17.81
N ALA A 306 1.06 17.47 -17.40
CA ALA A 306 1.37 18.84 -16.98
C ALA A 306 1.94 18.80 -15.55
N HIS A 307 3.19 19.24 -15.41
CA HIS A 307 3.77 19.49 -14.09
C HIS A 307 2.92 20.53 -13.36
N ALA A 308 2.64 20.30 -12.08
CA ALA A 308 2.06 21.33 -11.22
C ALA A 308 2.97 22.58 -11.29
N PRO A 309 2.42 23.79 -11.35
CA PRO A 309 3.23 24.99 -11.21
C PRO A 309 3.93 24.97 -9.85
N GLN A 310 5.21 25.26 -9.84
CA GLN A 310 6.09 25.36 -8.67
C GLN A 310 5.57 26.39 -7.67
#